data_9225b46edf3bb9ea22be8d372692afdf
#
_entry.id   9225b46edf3bb9ea22be8d372692afdf
#
_cell.length_a   1.000
_cell.length_b   1.000
_cell.length_c   1.000
_cell.angle_alpha   90.00
_cell.angle_beta   90.00
_cell.angle_gamma   90.00
#
_symmetry.space_group_name_H-M   'P 1'
#
loop_
_entity.id
_entity.type
_entity.pdbx_description
1 polymer ?
#
loop_
_entity_poly.entity_id
_entity_poly.type
_entity_poly.pdbx_seq_one_letter_code
_entity_poly.pdbx_strand_id
1 'polypeptide(L)'
;MRDNLELLQATCREVRFEPGDVLRHKGQHYKDMYVITDGCVDVERAPSRATAALHVAGAGSPIGEISFLQGSPATATVVAQTATGALVIDDPTLAGLASGHPALTALWLRHLAQTAEDRTTANLAWAAATKGHVKPPAVEVYLCRGKDMLESAKRLRYEVYCQEMGLQSPYADHDKKIITDHLDETGHIFIAVEAGETIGTLRGNASADSSLADLEELYGMTRSVHHPDATAICTKFIVRKSRRGGAAALKLMSAMVRYGMQGGIKECYIDCTPAMLPYYKALGFTITGPQFSHCEGGVSLPMMLDLVKRGEVLGNEGGTRDYLSLVVRAQAITLIDRVRGYAAGQSDRFTTP
;
A
#
# COMPACT_ATOMS: atom_id res chain seq x y z
N MET A 1 19.15 23.55 -4.74
CA MET A 1 18.65 23.08 -3.43
C MET A 1 18.26 24.25 -2.52
N ARG A 2 19.04 25.37 -2.43
CA ARG A 2 18.63 26.55 -1.66
C ARG A 2 17.32 27.16 -2.14
N ASP A 3 17.18 27.40 -3.43
CA ASP A 3 15.98 28.01 -4.04
C ASP A 3 14.67 27.23 -3.72
N ASN A 4 14.77 25.92 -3.53
CA ASN A 4 13.62 25.07 -3.18
C ASN A 4 13.20 25.21 -1.72
N LEU A 5 14.17 25.47 -0.82
CA LEU A 5 13.87 25.67 0.60
C LEU A 5 13.22 27.06 0.81
N GLU A 6 13.69 28.07 0.12
CA GLU A 6 13.12 29.43 0.17
C GLU A 6 11.66 29.44 -0.31
N LEU A 7 11.36 28.69 -1.37
CA LEU A 7 9.98 28.55 -1.84
C LEU A 7 9.08 27.82 -0.83
N LEU A 8 9.58 26.76 -0.21
CA LEU A 8 8.85 26.05 0.85
C LEU A 8 8.63 26.98 2.05
N GLN A 9 9.63 27.77 2.45
CA GLN A 9 9.51 28.75 3.53
C GLN A 9 8.45 29.82 3.25
N ALA A 10 8.30 30.24 2.00
CA ALA A 10 7.29 31.23 1.61
C ALA A 10 5.84 30.65 1.59
N THR A 11 5.70 29.33 1.47
CA THR A 11 4.40 28.67 1.23
C THR A 11 3.92 27.87 2.44
N CYS A 12 4.84 27.34 3.24
CA CYS A 12 4.54 26.43 4.33
C CYS A 12 4.54 27.13 5.70
N ARG A 13 3.71 26.65 6.62
CA ARG A 13 3.72 27.09 8.01
C ARG A 13 5.00 26.60 8.70
N GLU A 14 5.71 27.49 9.37
CA GLU A 14 6.85 27.13 10.22
C GLU A 14 6.38 26.80 11.64
N VAL A 15 7.02 25.81 12.26
CA VAL A 15 6.87 25.43 13.66
C VAL A 15 8.26 25.33 14.30
N ARG A 16 8.32 25.52 15.62
CA ARG A 16 9.53 25.39 16.41
C ARG A 16 9.36 24.40 17.52
N PHE A 17 10.41 23.67 17.81
CA PHE A 17 10.51 22.65 18.85
C PHE A 17 11.68 22.99 19.76
N GLU A 18 11.45 22.86 21.05
CA GLU A 18 12.51 22.98 22.07
C GLU A 18 13.26 21.64 22.22
N PRO A 19 14.50 21.65 22.72
CA PRO A 19 15.24 20.43 22.97
C PRO A 19 14.45 19.48 23.89
N GLY A 20 14.21 18.24 23.44
CA GLY A 20 13.41 17.22 24.12
C GLY A 20 11.97 17.11 23.62
N ASP A 21 11.48 18.05 22.83
CA ASP A 21 10.14 17.95 22.24
C ASP A 21 10.05 16.77 21.27
N VAL A 22 8.91 16.08 21.31
CA VAL A 22 8.63 14.93 20.45
C VAL A 22 7.86 15.39 19.22
N LEU A 23 8.50 15.32 18.05
CA LEU A 23 7.90 15.66 16.77
C LEU A 23 6.94 14.56 16.28
N ARG A 24 7.31 13.31 16.54
CA ARG A 24 6.56 12.10 16.10
C ARG A 24 6.66 11.01 17.16
N HIS A 25 5.55 10.33 17.43
CA HIS A 25 5.55 9.10 18.24
C HIS A 25 5.43 7.89 17.30
N LYS A 26 6.33 6.91 17.46
CA LYS A 26 6.25 5.66 16.74
C LYS A 26 4.88 4.98 16.92
N GLY A 27 4.31 4.50 15.80
CA GLY A 27 3.01 3.82 15.80
C GLY A 27 1.80 4.75 15.72
N GLN A 28 1.95 6.06 15.84
CA GLN A 28 0.86 7.02 15.65
C GLN A 28 0.71 7.44 14.18
N HIS A 29 -0.52 7.76 13.78
CA HIS A 29 -0.84 8.27 12.44
C HIS A 29 -0.77 9.80 12.42
N TYR A 30 -0.14 10.34 11.38
CA TYR A 30 -0.04 11.76 11.12
C TYR A 30 -0.45 12.06 9.68
N LYS A 31 -1.13 13.21 9.47
CA LYS A 31 -1.58 13.68 8.14
C LYS A 31 -0.64 14.72 7.54
N ASP A 32 0.52 14.90 8.12
CA ASP A 32 1.53 15.89 7.74
C ASP A 32 2.94 15.29 7.83
N MET A 33 3.89 16.01 7.29
CA MET A 33 5.32 15.77 7.47
C MET A 33 6.05 17.08 7.75
N TYR A 34 7.29 16.99 8.20
CA TYR A 34 8.15 18.14 8.42
C TYR A 34 9.33 18.15 7.45
N VAL A 35 9.81 19.38 7.13
CA VAL A 35 11.14 19.60 6.56
C VAL A 35 11.89 20.48 7.56
N ILE A 36 13.01 19.99 8.07
CA ILE A 36 13.82 20.70 9.05
C ILE A 36 14.47 21.92 8.37
N THR A 37 14.32 23.10 8.96
CA THR A 37 14.95 24.35 8.48
C THR A 37 16.26 24.64 9.20
N ASP A 38 16.29 24.42 10.50
CA ASP A 38 17.46 24.60 11.36
C ASP A 38 17.38 23.63 12.55
N GLY A 39 18.51 23.47 13.26
CA GLY A 39 18.62 22.52 14.35
C GLY A 39 18.80 21.07 13.91
N CYS A 40 18.56 20.13 14.82
CA CYS A 40 18.65 18.71 14.55
C CYS A 40 17.72 17.88 15.44
N VAL A 41 17.32 16.74 14.92
CA VAL A 41 16.44 15.77 15.59
C VAL A 41 17.07 14.39 15.63
N ASP A 42 16.76 13.65 16.67
CA ASP A 42 17.07 12.21 16.78
C ASP A 42 15.90 11.38 16.30
N VAL A 43 16.21 10.37 15.48
CA VAL A 43 15.23 9.40 15.00
C VAL A 43 15.46 8.08 15.76
N GLU A 44 14.63 7.83 16.77
CA GLU A 44 14.70 6.65 17.63
C GLU A 44 13.89 5.49 17.06
N ARG A 45 14.57 4.37 16.79
CA ARG A 45 13.92 3.16 16.24
C ARG A 45 13.52 2.13 17.30
N ALA A 46 14.14 2.18 18.49
CA ALA A 46 13.89 1.23 19.58
C ALA A 46 13.81 1.95 20.94
N PRO A 47 13.03 1.42 21.92
CA PRO A 47 12.83 2.05 23.21
C PRO A 47 14.01 1.95 24.18
N SER A 48 15.12 1.27 23.84
CA SER A 48 16.27 1.14 24.72
C SER A 48 17.47 1.93 24.19
N ARG A 49 17.96 2.86 25.01
CA ARG A 49 19.12 3.74 24.74
C ARG A 49 20.44 3.00 24.47
N ALA A 50 20.55 1.72 24.77
CA ALA A 50 21.84 1.00 24.72
C ALA A 50 22.24 0.48 23.34
N THR A 51 21.33 0.41 22.38
CA THR A 51 21.57 -0.17 21.04
C THR A 51 20.88 0.58 19.90
N ALA A 52 20.29 1.75 20.15
CA ALA A 52 19.66 2.56 19.13
C ALA A 52 20.75 3.19 18.25
N ALA A 53 20.86 2.77 17.00
CA ALA A 53 21.55 3.55 15.99
C ALA A 53 20.76 4.86 15.82
N LEU A 54 21.20 5.91 16.47
CA LEU A 54 20.66 7.25 16.34
C LEU A 54 20.99 7.74 14.92
N HIS A 55 19.96 8.06 14.16
CA HIS A 55 20.11 8.79 12.93
C HIS A 55 19.76 10.25 13.24
N VAL A 56 20.78 11.11 13.24
CA VAL A 56 20.60 12.56 13.40
C VAL A 56 20.17 13.14 12.06
N ALA A 57 19.03 13.80 12.03
CA ALA A 57 18.54 14.52 10.86
C ALA A 57 18.62 16.02 11.13
N GLY A 58 19.26 16.77 10.20
CA GLY A 58 19.44 18.21 10.27
C GLY A 58 18.70 18.96 9.16
N ALA A 59 19.06 20.22 8.95
CA ALA A 59 18.45 21.10 7.97
C ALA A 59 18.34 20.47 6.56
N GLY A 60 17.19 20.65 5.92
CA GLY A 60 16.83 20.04 4.64
C GLY A 60 16.29 18.60 4.72
N SER A 61 16.34 17.96 5.89
CA SER A 61 15.84 16.60 6.04
C SER A 61 14.31 16.55 6.16
N PRO A 62 13.62 15.69 5.37
CA PRO A 62 12.22 15.40 5.58
C PRO A 62 12.06 14.47 6.81
N ILE A 63 11.01 14.68 7.60
CA ILE A 63 10.64 13.89 8.76
C ILE A 63 9.18 13.46 8.65
N GLY A 64 8.92 12.15 8.74
CA GLY A 64 7.58 11.58 8.64
C GLY A 64 7.12 11.34 7.19
N GLU A 65 8.02 11.45 6.22
CA GLU A 65 7.77 11.27 4.79
C GLU A 65 7.25 9.87 4.47
N ILE A 66 7.75 8.83 5.15
CA ILE A 66 7.27 7.45 4.94
C ILE A 66 5.79 7.35 5.30
N SER A 67 5.41 7.81 6.50
CA SER A 67 4.02 7.76 6.96
C SER A 67 3.11 8.68 6.15
N PHE A 68 3.58 9.87 5.79
CA PHE A 68 2.83 10.82 4.97
C PHE A 68 2.54 10.27 3.56
N LEU A 69 3.57 9.74 2.88
CA LEU A 69 3.42 9.17 1.54
C LEU A 69 2.59 7.87 1.54
N GLN A 70 2.68 7.06 2.60
CA GLN A 70 2.06 5.74 2.67
C GLN A 70 0.73 5.71 3.43
N GLY A 71 0.36 6.79 4.12
CA GLY A 71 -0.78 6.76 5.04
C GLY A 71 -0.60 5.76 6.19
N SER A 72 0.66 5.36 6.50
CA SER A 72 1.02 4.37 7.50
C SER A 72 1.33 5.03 8.85
N PRO A 73 1.34 4.28 9.97
CA PRO A 73 1.84 4.80 11.25
C PRO A 73 3.31 5.22 11.16
N ALA A 74 3.71 6.18 12.00
CA ALA A 74 5.11 6.61 12.11
C ALA A 74 6.03 5.43 12.47
N THR A 75 7.11 5.27 11.72
CA THR A 75 8.06 4.15 11.85
C THR A 75 9.05 4.31 12.99
N ALA A 76 9.19 5.54 13.50
CA ALA A 76 10.12 5.89 14.57
C ALA A 76 9.56 7.02 15.46
N THR A 77 10.06 7.12 16.68
CA THR A 77 9.90 8.31 17.52
C THR A 77 10.97 9.32 17.11
N VAL A 78 10.60 10.59 16.96
CA VAL A 78 11.50 11.67 16.57
C VAL A 78 11.50 12.76 17.64
N VAL A 79 12.67 13.08 18.16
CA VAL A 79 12.86 14.02 19.27
C VAL A 79 13.83 15.13 18.87
N ALA A 80 13.49 16.38 19.18
CA ALA A 80 14.40 17.51 18.97
C ALA A 80 15.63 17.40 19.89
N GLN A 81 16.84 17.40 19.33
CA GLN A 81 18.08 17.44 20.10
C GLN A 81 18.48 18.87 20.48
N THR A 82 18.22 19.78 19.57
CA THR A 82 18.48 21.22 19.74
C THR A 82 17.19 21.97 19.49
N ALA A 83 17.15 23.28 19.76
CA ALA A 83 16.09 24.12 19.25
C ALA A 83 16.01 23.93 17.72
N THR A 84 14.85 23.50 17.24
CA THR A 84 14.67 23.01 15.86
C THR A 84 13.52 23.73 15.20
N GLY A 85 13.79 24.35 14.04
CA GLY A 85 12.77 24.88 13.13
C GLY A 85 12.37 23.84 12.09
N ALA A 86 11.08 23.80 11.74
CA ALA A 86 10.59 22.92 10.71
C ALA A 86 9.39 23.52 9.95
N LEU A 87 9.31 23.23 8.66
CA LEU A 87 8.15 23.52 7.82
C LEU A 87 7.17 22.37 7.86
N VAL A 88 5.89 22.68 8.06
CA VAL A 88 4.79 21.71 8.05
C VAL A 88 4.28 21.55 6.63
N ILE A 89 4.17 20.31 6.17
CA ILE A 89 3.63 19.97 4.86
C ILE A 89 2.51 18.96 5.04
N ASP A 90 1.32 19.40 4.75
CA ASP A 90 0.09 18.60 4.70
C ASP A 90 -0.48 18.55 3.28
N ASP A 91 -1.57 17.83 3.07
CA ASP A 91 -2.22 17.71 1.75
C ASP A 91 -2.61 19.08 1.15
N PRO A 92 -3.23 20.03 1.89
CA PRO A 92 -3.53 21.36 1.38
C PRO A 92 -2.30 22.15 0.94
N THR A 93 -1.23 22.13 1.74
CA THR A 93 0.05 22.80 1.43
C THR A 93 0.66 22.21 0.16
N LEU A 94 0.67 20.88 0.05
CA LEU A 94 1.19 20.19 -1.13
C LEU A 94 0.37 20.51 -2.39
N ALA A 95 -0.96 20.62 -2.26
CA ALA A 95 -1.84 21.04 -3.36
C ALA A 95 -1.54 22.47 -3.83
N GLY A 96 -1.32 23.40 -2.89
CA GLY A 96 -0.91 24.78 -3.20
C GLY A 96 0.42 24.83 -3.95
N LEU A 97 1.42 24.08 -3.49
CA LEU A 97 2.71 23.96 -4.16
C LEU A 97 2.58 23.37 -5.58
N ALA A 98 1.76 22.35 -5.76
CA ALA A 98 1.54 21.71 -7.05
C ALA A 98 0.83 22.65 -8.05
N SER A 99 -0.08 23.51 -7.57
CA SER A 99 -0.78 24.50 -8.40
C SER A 99 0.15 25.64 -8.83
N GLY A 100 0.96 26.14 -7.90
CA GLY A 100 1.86 27.26 -8.18
C GLY A 100 3.15 26.85 -8.91
N HIS A 101 3.70 25.67 -8.57
CA HIS A 101 5.02 25.22 -9.00
C HIS A 101 5.05 23.73 -9.38
N PRO A 102 4.28 23.28 -10.41
CA PRO A 102 4.06 21.86 -10.68
C PRO A 102 5.35 21.08 -10.99
N ALA A 103 6.27 21.66 -11.76
CA ALA A 103 7.53 21.00 -12.12
C ALA A 103 8.44 20.81 -10.89
N LEU A 104 8.51 21.81 -10.03
CA LEU A 104 9.31 21.77 -8.81
C LEU A 104 8.72 20.78 -7.79
N THR A 105 7.41 20.81 -7.63
CA THR A 105 6.69 19.84 -6.77
C THR A 105 6.90 18.40 -7.22
N ALA A 106 6.86 18.15 -8.54
CA ALA A 106 7.13 16.82 -9.09
C ALA A 106 8.57 16.35 -8.80
N LEU A 107 9.56 17.26 -8.93
CA LEU A 107 10.95 16.95 -8.61
C LEU A 107 11.14 16.67 -7.12
N TRP A 108 10.52 17.47 -6.27
CA TRP A 108 10.59 17.31 -4.82
C TRP A 108 9.91 16.00 -4.36
N LEU A 109 8.75 15.66 -4.90
CA LEU A 109 8.07 14.38 -4.61
C LEU A 109 8.92 13.18 -5.02
N ARG A 110 9.66 13.25 -6.13
CA ARG A 110 10.63 12.21 -6.49
C ARG A 110 11.74 12.08 -5.46
N HIS A 111 12.25 13.19 -4.96
CA HIS A 111 13.28 13.20 -3.92
C HIS A 111 12.73 12.60 -2.61
N LEU A 112 11.51 12.97 -2.20
CA LEU A 112 10.85 12.36 -1.04
C LEU A 112 10.65 10.85 -1.19
N ALA A 113 10.19 10.40 -2.37
CA ALA A 113 10.01 8.99 -2.65
C ALA A 113 11.34 8.22 -2.56
N GLN A 114 12.42 8.76 -3.13
CA GLN A 114 13.75 8.16 -3.02
C GLN A 114 14.25 8.13 -1.58
N THR A 115 14.08 9.21 -0.82
CA THR A 115 14.46 9.27 0.61
C THR A 115 13.67 8.24 1.43
N ALA A 116 12.37 8.10 1.18
CA ALA A 116 11.53 7.12 1.86
C ALA A 116 11.95 5.67 1.53
N GLU A 117 12.33 5.39 0.28
CA GLU A 117 12.86 4.10 -0.15
C GLU A 117 14.18 3.77 0.56
N ASP A 118 15.14 4.70 0.52
CA ASP A 118 16.46 4.53 1.15
C ASP A 118 16.32 4.29 2.65
N ARG A 119 15.47 5.05 3.34
CA ARG A 119 15.22 4.89 4.77
C ARG A 119 14.47 3.60 5.10
N THR A 120 13.51 3.20 4.27
CA THR A 120 12.81 1.92 4.46
C THR A 120 13.79 0.76 4.31
N THR A 121 14.65 0.80 3.31
CA THR A 121 15.70 -0.20 3.09
C THR A 121 16.69 -0.24 4.27
N ALA A 122 17.13 0.93 4.75
CA ALA A 122 18.01 1.02 5.93
C ALA A 122 17.32 0.52 7.21
N ASN A 123 16.01 0.78 7.38
CA ASN A 123 15.22 0.28 8.51
C ASN A 123 15.12 -1.24 8.49
N LEU A 124 14.90 -1.83 7.30
CA LEU A 124 14.87 -3.29 7.14
C LEU A 124 16.23 -3.93 7.40
N ALA A 125 17.30 -3.33 6.87
CA ALA A 125 18.66 -3.80 7.11
C ALA A 125 19.05 -3.71 8.60
N TRP A 126 18.73 -2.61 9.27
CA TRP A 126 18.94 -2.44 10.70
C TRP A 126 18.12 -3.44 11.51
N ALA A 127 16.84 -3.61 11.17
CA ALA A 127 15.99 -4.61 11.80
C ALA A 127 16.52 -6.03 11.62
N ALA A 128 17.13 -6.34 10.50
CA ALA A 128 17.81 -7.63 10.29
C ALA A 128 19.10 -7.78 11.11
N ALA A 129 19.89 -6.70 11.21
CA ALA A 129 21.18 -6.71 11.93
C ALA A 129 21.03 -6.71 13.46
N THR A 130 20.02 -6.01 14.00
CA THR A 130 19.78 -5.92 15.46
C THR A 130 19.06 -7.13 16.04
N LYS A 131 18.54 -8.03 15.21
CA LYS A 131 17.80 -9.23 15.62
C LYS A 131 18.70 -10.42 15.90
N GLY A 132 19.66 -10.25 16.76
CA GLY A 132 20.33 -11.41 17.36
C GLY A 132 19.43 -12.26 18.27
N HIS A 133 18.19 -11.88 18.62
CA HIS A 133 17.48 -12.62 19.67
C HIS A 133 15.96 -12.74 19.60
N VAL A 134 15.22 -12.16 18.71
CA VAL A 134 13.84 -12.63 18.40
C VAL A 134 13.50 -12.21 16.98
N LYS A 135 13.51 -13.16 16.07
CA LYS A 135 12.93 -12.97 14.73
C LYS A 135 11.46 -12.63 14.93
N PRO A 136 10.95 -11.45 14.47
CA PRO A 136 9.51 -11.25 14.50
C PRO A 136 8.88 -12.41 13.74
N PRO A 137 7.69 -12.85 14.12
CA PRO A 137 7.02 -13.93 13.43
C PRO A 137 6.99 -13.57 11.94
N ALA A 138 7.59 -14.44 11.14
CA ALA A 138 7.63 -14.20 9.70
C ALA A 138 6.21 -14.28 9.17
N VAL A 139 5.83 -13.34 8.31
CA VAL A 139 4.61 -13.51 7.52
C VAL A 139 4.83 -14.67 6.56
N GLU A 140 4.04 -15.69 6.68
CA GLU A 140 4.05 -16.87 5.80
C GLU A 140 2.77 -16.89 4.97
N VAL A 141 2.85 -17.38 3.73
CA VAL A 141 1.68 -17.48 2.84
C VAL A 141 1.42 -18.94 2.54
N TYR A 142 0.17 -19.33 2.72
CA TYR A 142 -0.31 -20.68 2.50
C TYR A 142 -1.46 -20.68 1.50
N LEU A 143 -1.47 -21.68 0.60
CA LEU A 143 -2.66 -22.06 -0.13
C LEU A 143 -3.58 -22.80 0.84
N CYS A 144 -4.82 -22.33 0.98
CA CYS A 144 -5.80 -22.97 1.88
C CYS A 144 -6.04 -24.43 1.49
N ARG A 145 -5.78 -25.31 2.43
CA ARG A 145 -6.09 -26.74 2.34
C ARG A 145 -6.83 -27.15 3.60
N GLY A 146 -8.11 -27.47 3.45
CA GLY A 146 -8.96 -27.83 4.58
C GLY A 146 -9.84 -26.69 5.11
N LYS A 147 -10.79 -27.05 5.97
CA LYS A 147 -11.88 -26.16 6.41
C LYS A 147 -11.39 -24.99 7.26
N ASP A 148 -10.46 -25.22 8.17
CA ASP A 148 -10.02 -24.22 9.14
C ASP A 148 -9.33 -23.02 8.48
N MET A 149 -8.46 -23.28 7.49
CA MET A 149 -7.79 -22.21 6.73
C MET A 149 -8.79 -21.42 5.90
N LEU A 150 -9.73 -22.10 5.24
CA LEU A 150 -10.79 -21.46 4.47
C LEU A 150 -11.69 -20.61 5.36
N GLU A 151 -12.06 -21.13 6.51
CA GLU A 151 -12.88 -20.42 7.50
C GLU A 151 -12.16 -19.14 8.00
N SER A 152 -10.85 -19.24 8.27
CA SER A 152 -10.07 -18.08 8.70
C SER A 152 -10.02 -16.98 7.63
N ALA A 153 -9.92 -17.35 6.35
CA ALA A 153 -9.99 -16.40 5.24
C ALA A 153 -11.37 -15.72 5.15
N LYS A 154 -12.46 -16.50 5.28
CA LYS A 154 -13.84 -16.00 5.25
C LYS A 154 -14.14 -15.04 6.41
N ARG A 155 -13.62 -15.32 7.61
CA ARG A 155 -13.75 -14.44 8.79
C ARG A 155 -12.99 -13.15 8.61
N LEU A 156 -11.76 -13.20 8.08
CA LEU A 156 -11.00 -12.00 7.79
C LEU A 156 -11.70 -11.11 6.75
N ARG A 157 -12.35 -11.69 5.74
CA ARG A 157 -13.16 -10.94 4.77
C ARG A 157 -14.30 -10.20 5.45
N TYR A 158 -15.01 -10.86 6.38
CA TYR A 158 -16.08 -10.23 7.15
C TYR A 158 -15.54 -9.11 8.06
N GLU A 159 -14.45 -9.37 8.78
CA GLU A 159 -13.78 -8.37 9.63
C GLU A 159 -13.49 -7.10 8.82
N VAL A 160 -12.88 -7.25 7.64
CA VAL A 160 -12.46 -6.09 6.85
C VAL A 160 -13.64 -5.43 6.12
N TYR A 161 -14.47 -6.18 5.42
CA TYR A 161 -15.54 -5.59 4.63
C TYR A 161 -16.67 -5.03 5.49
N CYS A 162 -17.19 -5.83 6.45
CA CYS A 162 -18.35 -5.42 7.21
C CYS A 162 -17.99 -4.59 8.44
N GLN A 163 -16.94 -4.96 9.19
CA GLN A 163 -16.64 -4.29 10.47
C GLN A 163 -15.71 -3.09 10.30
N GLU A 164 -14.68 -3.20 9.41
CA GLU A 164 -13.73 -2.11 9.23
C GLU A 164 -14.22 -1.09 8.19
N MET A 165 -14.73 -1.56 7.03
CA MET A 165 -15.13 -0.69 5.93
C MET A 165 -16.62 -0.34 5.96
N GLY A 166 -17.43 -1.00 6.78
CA GLY A 166 -18.86 -0.77 6.89
C GLY A 166 -19.66 -1.16 5.62
N LEU A 167 -19.10 -2.01 4.77
CA LEU A 167 -19.75 -2.44 3.53
C LEU A 167 -20.87 -3.42 3.84
N GLN A 168 -21.94 -3.34 3.06
CA GLN A 168 -23.04 -4.30 3.09
C GLN A 168 -22.84 -5.31 1.96
N SER A 169 -22.08 -6.38 2.24
CA SER A 169 -21.89 -7.43 1.25
C SER A 169 -23.11 -8.34 1.21
N PRO A 170 -23.67 -8.62 0.01
CA PRO A 170 -24.77 -9.60 -0.13
C PRO A 170 -24.33 -11.04 0.19
N TYR A 171 -23.03 -11.27 0.32
CA TYR A 171 -22.43 -12.57 0.63
C TYR A 171 -22.07 -12.74 2.11
N ALA A 172 -22.44 -11.76 2.96
CA ALA A 172 -22.14 -11.80 4.38
C ALA A 172 -23.16 -12.66 5.16
N ASP A 173 -22.65 -13.63 5.88
CA ASP A 173 -23.39 -14.33 6.94
C ASP A 173 -23.05 -13.62 8.27
N HIS A 174 -23.97 -12.78 8.74
CA HIS A 174 -23.77 -11.95 9.93
C HIS A 174 -23.77 -12.78 11.24
N ASP A 175 -24.46 -13.91 11.25
CA ASP A 175 -24.52 -14.80 12.42
C ASP A 175 -23.18 -15.54 12.60
N LYS A 176 -22.63 -16.06 11.51
CA LYS A 176 -21.33 -16.74 11.51
C LYS A 176 -20.14 -15.79 11.38
N LYS A 177 -20.38 -14.53 11.02
CA LYS A 177 -19.36 -13.50 10.75
C LYS A 177 -18.35 -13.95 9.68
N ILE A 178 -18.87 -14.39 8.54
CA ILE A 178 -18.08 -14.81 7.38
C ILE A 178 -18.60 -14.16 6.09
N ILE A 179 -17.73 -14.06 5.08
CA ILE A 179 -18.12 -13.76 3.70
C ILE A 179 -17.70 -14.94 2.83
N THR A 180 -18.65 -15.47 2.07
CA THR A 180 -18.44 -16.56 1.12
C THR A 180 -19.34 -16.39 -0.08
N ASP A 181 -18.84 -16.67 -1.28
CA ASP A 181 -19.61 -16.69 -2.53
C ASP A 181 -19.28 -17.96 -3.34
N HIS A 182 -19.96 -18.16 -4.46
CA HIS A 182 -19.82 -19.36 -5.31
C HIS A 182 -18.38 -19.54 -5.85
N LEU A 183 -17.61 -18.47 -6.01
CA LEU A 183 -16.23 -18.56 -6.48
C LEU A 183 -15.28 -19.21 -5.45
N ASP A 184 -15.70 -19.37 -4.20
CA ASP A 184 -14.91 -20.09 -3.20
C ASP A 184 -14.87 -21.62 -3.45
N GLU A 185 -15.79 -22.15 -4.25
CA GLU A 185 -15.86 -23.58 -4.57
C GLU A 185 -14.73 -24.03 -5.50
N THR A 186 -14.36 -23.18 -6.45
CA THR A 186 -13.31 -23.44 -7.46
C THR A 186 -12.06 -22.56 -7.24
N GLY A 187 -12.11 -21.64 -6.28
CA GLY A 187 -11.08 -20.66 -6.05
C GLY A 187 -9.85 -21.22 -5.31
N HIS A 188 -8.69 -20.82 -5.79
CA HIS A 188 -7.43 -21.01 -5.07
C HIS A 188 -7.26 -19.88 -4.08
N ILE A 189 -7.51 -20.14 -2.79
CA ILE A 189 -7.50 -19.13 -1.74
C ILE A 189 -6.17 -19.20 -1.00
N PHE A 190 -5.49 -18.05 -0.95
CA PHE A 190 -4.27 -17.87 -0.18
C PHE A 190 -4.54 -17.06 1.08
N ILE A 191 -3.85 -17.42 2.16
CA ILE A 191 -3.83 -16.64 3.41
C ILE A 191 -2.40 -16.27 3.76
N ALA A 192 -2.23 -15.05 4.27
CA ALA A 192 -1.02 -14.62 4.95
C ALA A 192 -1.21 -14.78 6.45
N VAL A 193 -0.28 -15.46 7.10
CA VAL A 193 -0.31 -15.78 8.52
C VAL A 193 0.91 -15.16 9.21
N GLU A 194 0.71 -14.50 10.34
CA GLU A 194 1.73 -13.98 11.23
C GLU A 194 1.42 -14.39 12.66
N ALA A 195 2.36 -15.02 13.36
CA ALA A 195 2.18 -15.52 14.73
C ALA A 195 0.93 -16.41 14.93
N GLY A 196 0.55 -17.20 13.92
CA GLY A 196 -0.62 -18.07 13.95
C GLY A 196 -1.94 -17.38 13.61
N GLU A 197 -1.95 -16.06 13.38
CA GLU A 197 -3.14 -15.32 12.99
C GLU A 197 -3.19 -15.06 11.49
N THR A 198 -4.36 -15.23 10.87
CA THR A 198 -4.61 -14.84 9.48
C THR A 198 -4.74 -13.32 9.41
N ILE A 199 -3.81 -12.69 8.67
CA ILE A 199 -3.70 -11.23 8.54
C ILE A 199 -3.97 -10.73 7.11
N GLY A 200 -4.08 -11.64 6.15
CA GLY A 200 -4.40 -11.31 4.77
C GLY A 200 -4.98 -12.49 4.01
N THR A 201 -5.70 -12.24 2.95
CA THR A 201 -6.24 -13.25 2.03
C THR A 201 -6.28 -12.73 0.60
N LEU A 202 -6.21 -13.64 -0.35
CA LEU A 202 -6.33 -13.39 -1.79
C LEU A 202 -6.89 -14.64 -2.44
N ARG A 203 -7.85 -14.49 -3.36
CA ARG A 203 -8.45 -15.60 -4.12
C ARG A 203 -8.15 -15.43 -5.60
N GLY A 204 -7.78 -16.51 -6.27
CA GLY A 204 -7.65 -16.60 -7.72
C GLY A 204 -8.55 -17.70 -8.27
N ASN A 205 -9.26 -17.41 -9.36
CA ASN A 205 -10.06 -18.38 -10.10
C ASN A 205 -9.59 -18.40 -11.56
N ALA A 206 -9.15 -19.56 -12.04
CA ALA A 206 -8.86 -19.76 -13.44
C ALA A 206 -10.18 -19.85 -14.24
N SER A 207 -10.25 -19.22 -15.41
CA SER A 207 -11.47 -19.22 -16.23
C SER A 207 -11.82 -20.62 -16.75
N ALA A 208 -10.81 -21.43 -17.03
CA ALA A 208 -11.02 -22.81 -17.49
C ALA A 208 -11.71 -23.71 -16.44
N ASP A 209 -11.51 -23.42 -15.15
CA ASP A 209 -11.97 -24.27 -14.04
C ASP A 209 -13.17 -23.68 -13.28
N SER A 210 -13.54 -22.44 -13.58
CA SER A 210 -14.52 -21.67 -12.81
C SER A 210 -15.58 -21.06 -13.71
N SER A 211 -16.83 -21.14 -13.32
CA SER A 211 -17.86 -20.30 -13.92
C SER A 211 -17.75 -18.89 -13.35
N LEU A 212 -17.21 -17.98 -14.13
CA LEU A 212 -17.04 -16.56 -13.75
C LEU A 212 -18.27 -15.71 -14.09
N ALA A 213 -19.24 -16.29 -14.82
CA ALA A 213 -20.49 -15.65 -15.23
C ALA A 213 -20.25 -14.29 -15.90
N ASP A 214 -20.98 -13.24 -15.49
CA ASP A 214 -20.89 -11.91 -16.08
C ASP A 214 -19.53 -11.23 -15.89
N LEU A 215 -18.68 -11.72 -14.99
CA LEU A 215 -17.36 -11.14 -14.74
C LEU A 215 -16.43 -11.26 -15.95
N GLU A 216 -16.57 -12.30 -16.78
CA GLU A 216 -15.76 -12.48 -17.98
C GLU A 216 -15.97 -11.33 -18.97
N GLU A 217 -17.23 -10.94 -19.16
CA GLU A 217 -17.59 -9.82 -20.02
C GLU A 217 -17.26 -8.48 -19.38
N LEU A 218 -17.62 -8.29 -18.10
CA LEU A 218 -17.35 -7.07 -17.34
C LEU A 218 -15.86 -6.73 -17.30
N TYR A 219 -15.02 -7.75 -17.16
CA TYR A 219 -13.55 -7.55 -17.14
C TYR A 219 -12.94 -7.53 -18.53
N GLY A 220 -13.73 -7.80 -19.57
CA GLY A 220 -13.28 -7.83 -20.97
C GLY A 220 -12.37 -8.99 -21.30
N MET A 221 -12.47 -10.09 -20.54
CA MET A 221 -11.65 -11.29 -20.69
C MET A 221 -11.91 -12.00 -22.01
N THR A 222 -13.16 -12.01 -22.45
CA THR A 222 -13.61 -12.64 -23.72
C THR A 222 -12.93 -12.06 -24.97
N ARG A 223 -12.27 -10.89 -24.85
CA ARG A 223 -11.51 -10.27 -25.94
C ARG A 223 -10.05 -10.76 -26.03
N SER A 224 -9.59 -11.49 -25.02
CA SER A 224 -8.24 -12.04 -25.00
C SER A 224 -8.14 -13.32 -25.81
N VAL A 225 -7.04 -13.46 -26.56
CA VAL A 225 -6.70 -14.71 -27.27
C VAL A 225 -6.30 -15.85 -26.30
N HIS A 226 -6.09 -15.52 -25.03
CA HIS A 226 -5.73 -16.46 -23.98
C HIS A 226 -6.93 -16.96 -23.19
N HIS A 227 -8.11 -16.39 -23.42
CA HIS A 227 -9.34 -16.78 -22.74
C HIS A 227 -10.02 -17.96 -23.43
N PRO A 228 -10.57 -18.95 -22.69
CA PRO A 228 -10.54 -19.09 -21.24
C PRO A 228 -9.30 -19.82 -20.68
N ASP A 229 -8.48 -20.45 -21.53
CA ASP A 229 -7.50 -21.45 -21.13
C ASP A 229 -6.35 -20.93 -20.25
N ALA A 230 -5.96 -19.66 -20.44
CA ALA A 230 -4.82 -19.08 -19.74
C ALA A 230 -5.13 -17.71 -19.10
N THR A 231 -6.38 -17.50 -18.72
CA THR A 231 -6.84 -16.31 -18.00
C THR A 231 -7.35 -16.67 -16.60
N ALA A 232 -7.22 -15.75 -15.66
CA ALA A 232 -7.74 -15.89 -14.31
C ALA A 232 -8.21 -14.54 -13.77
N ILE A 233 -9.13 -14.56 -12.80
CA ILE A 233 -9.45 -13.39 -11.99
C ILE A 233 -8.80 -13.54 -10.61
N CYS A 234 -8.39 -12.39 -10.03
CA CYS A 234 -7.98 -12.29 -8.64
C CYS A 234 -8.93 -11.39 -7.87
N THR A 235 -9.51 -11.92 -6.81
CA THR A 235 -10.54 -11.26 -6.00
C THR A 235 -10.24 -11.40 -4.51
N LYS A 236 -10.98 -10.68 -3.67
CA LYS A 236 -10.85 -10.76 -2.20
C LYS A 236 -9.41 -10.54 -1.72
N PHE A 237 -8.68 -9.62 -2.37
CA PHE A 237 -7.35 -9.20 -1.94
C PHE A 237 -7.47 -8.26 -0.76
N ILE A 238 -7.27 -8.81 0.43
CA ILE A 238 -7.53 -8.15 1.70
C ILE A 238 -6.31 -8.30 2.61
N VAL A 239 -5.94 -7.22 3.28
CA VAL A 239 -4.98 -7.23 4.39
C VAL A 239 -5.58 -6.45 5.55
N ARG A 240 -5.53 -7.04 6.77
CA ARG A 240 -5.99 -6.43 8.01
C ARG A 240 -5.38 -5.03 8.17
N LYS A 241 -6.17 -4.03 8.59
CA LYS A 241 -5.76 -2.63 8.67
C LYS A 241 -4.42 -2.43 9.40
N SER A 242 -4.24 -3.10 10.53
CA SER A 242 -3.01 -3.01 11.34
C SER A 242 -1.76 -3.59 10.67
N ARG A 243 -1.90 -4.28 9.52
CA ARG A 243 -0.82 -4.95 8.78
C ARG A 243 -0.66 -4.45 7.35
N ARG A 244 -1.43 -3.42 6.94
CA ARG A 244 -1.27 -2.77 5.63
C ARG A 244 0.07 -2.03 5.55
N GLY A 245 0.64 -1.95 4.35
CA GLY A 245 1.98 -1.38 4.14
C GLY A 245 3.14 -2.32 4.53
N GLY A 246 2.82 -3.53 5.04
CA GLY A 246 3.81 -4.55 5.39
C GLY A 246 3.99 -5.64 4.32
N ALA A 247 4.72 -6.70 4.66
CA ALA A 247 5.07 -7.78 3.76
C ALA A 247 3.89 -8.66 3.31
N ALA A 248 2.74 -8.63 3.99
CA ALA A 248 1.62 -9.54 3.74
C ALA A 248 1.05 -9.40 2.33
N ALA A 249 0.78 -8.16 1.89
CA ALA A 249 0.23 -7.89 0.55
C ALA A 249 1.16 -8.37 -0.54
N LEU A 250 2.46 -8.07 -0.40
CA LEU A 250 3.48 -8.51 -1.34
C LEU A 250 3.55 -10.02 -1.45
N LYS A 251 3.68 -10.69 -0.31
CA LYS A 251 3.84 -12.14 -0.27
C LYS A 251 2.61 -12.87 -0.84
N LEU A 252 1.40 -12.36 -0.56
CA LEU A 252 0.17 -12.88 -1.16
C LEU A 252 0.18 -12.74 -2.68
N MET A 253 0.50 -11.55 -3.19
CA MET A 253 0.58 -11.29 -4.63
C MET A 253 1.64 -12.16 -5.30
N SER A 254 2.86 -12.22 -4.75
CA SER A 254 3.93 -13.05 -5.29
C SER A 254 3.59 -14.53 -5.31
N ALA A 255 2.93 -15.04 -4.24
CA ALA A 255 2.49 -16.42 -4.17
C ALA A 255 1.43 -16.73 -5.25
N MET A 256 0.45 -15.83 -5.42
CA MET A 256 -0.60 -15.98 -6.41
C MET A 256 -0.06 -15.91 -7.83
N VAL A 257 0.84 -14.95 -8.13
CA VAL A 257 1.46 -14.81 -9.45
C VAL A 257 2.27 -16.06 -9.79
N ARG A 258 3.13 -16.54 -8.88
CA ARG A 258 3.90 -17.78 -9.10
C ARG A 258 3.00 -18.97 -9.34
N TYR A 259 1.96 -19.12 -8.52
CA TYR A 259 1.01 -20.22 -8.64
C TYR A 259 0.28 -20.18 -10.00
N GLY A 260 -0.22 -19.00 -10.40
CA GLY A 260 -0.86 -18.80 -11.68
C GLY A 260 0.06 -19.10 -12.87
N MET A 261 1.31 -18.60 -12.84
CA MET A 261 2.29 -18.87 -13.90
C MET A 261 2.63 -20.37 -13.97
N GLN A 262 2.78 -21.06 -12.86
CA GLN A 262 3.00 -22.51 -12.83
C GLN A 262 1.79 -23.28 -13.39
N GLY A 263 0.58 -22.76 -13.21
CA GLY A 263 -0.66 -23.28 -13.80
C GLY A 263 -0.91 -22.83 -15.24
N GLY A 264 0.03 -22.13 -15.89
CA GLY A 264 -0.09 -21.70 -17.28
C GLY A 264 -0.89 -20.43 -17.51
N ILE A 265 -1.29 -19.72 -16.44
CA ILE A 265 -2.00 -18.45 -16.57
C ILE A 265 -1.08 -17.37 -17.14
N LYS A 266 -1.56 -16.67 -18.17
CA LYS A 266 -0.85 -15.60 -18.88
C LYS A 266 -1.40 -14.22 -18.55
N GLU A 267 -2.67 -14.12 -18.19
CA GLU A 267 -3.34 -12.86 -17.87
C GLU A 267 -4.15 -12.98 -16.59
N CYS A 268 -3.94 -12.04 -15.68
CA CYS A 268 -4.66 -11.95 -14.41
C CYS A 268 -5.53 -10.69 -14.39
N TYR A 269 -6.82 -10.87 -14.21
CA TYR A 269 -7.80 -9.79 -14.17
C TYR A 269 -8.22 -9.48 -12.75
N ILE A 270 -8.43 -8.20 -12.48
CA ILE A 270 -8.93 -7.66 -11.22
C ILE A 270 -9.93 -6.56 -11.50
N ASP A 271 -10.64 -6.13 -10.47
CA ASP A 271 -11.24 -4.80 -10.44
C ASP A 271 -10.66 -3.97 -9.30
N CYS A 272 -10.70 -2.67 -9.44
CA CYS A 272 -10.26 -1.75 -8.41
C CYS A 272 -11.15 -0.52 -8.32
N THR A 273 -11.25 0.05 -7.12
CA THR A 273 -11.85 1.37 -6.95
C THR A 273 -11.00 2.45 -7.64
N PRO A 274 -11.60 3.57 -8.09
CA PRO A 274 -10.85 4.68 -8.70
C PRO A 274 -9.67 5.17 -7.86
N ALA A 275 -9.80 5.15 -6.53
CA ALA A 275 -8.74 5.54 -5.60
C ALA A 275 -7.50 4.64 -5.66
N MET A 276 -7.67 3.37 -6.03
CA MET A 276 -6.57 2.39 -6.14
C MET A 276 -5.96 2.31 -7.54
N LEU A 277 -6.56 2.99 -8.52
CA LEU A 277 -6.11 2.94 -9.91
C LEU A 277 -4.63 3.29 -10.10
N PRO A 278 -4.08 4.37 -9.50
CA PRO A 278 -2.66 4.70 -9.65
C PRO A 278 -1.75 3.59 -9.09
N TYR A 279 -2.15 2.96 -7.97
CA TYR A 279 -1.41 1.85 -7.39
C TYR A 279 -1.31 0.66 -8.34
N TYR A 280 -2.44 0.20 -8.90
CA TYR A 280 -2.42 -0.94 -9.82
C TYR A 280 -1.74 -0.62 -11.15
N LYS A 281 -1.88 0.61 -11.68
CA LYS A 281 -1.11 1.05 -12.86
C LYS A 281 0.39 0.99 -12.63
N ALA A 282 0.88 1.39 -11.46
CA ALA A 282 2.31 1.30 -11.14
C ALA A 282 2.81 -0.15 -11.05
N LEU A 283 1.96 -1.09 -10.64
CA LEU A 283 2.25 -2.52 -10.69
C LEU A 283 2.25 -3.09 -12.11
N GLY A 284 1.77 -2.33 -13.09
CA GLY A 284 1.74 -2.73 -14.51
C GLY A 284 0.38 -3.21 -14.99
N PHE A 285 -0.68 -3.04 -14.18
CA PHE A 285 -2.04 -3.32 -14.63
C PHE A 285 -2.52 -2.27 -15.63
N THR A 286 -3.31 -2.71 -16.61
CA THR A 286 -3.95 -1.87 -17.63
C THR A 286 -5.47 -1.99 -17.55
N ILE A 287 -6.18 -0.89 -17.81
CA ILE A 287 -7.65 -0.89 -17.84
C ILE A 287 -8.13 -1.68 -19.04
N THR A 288 -9.13 -2.54 -18.86
CA THR A 288 -9.68 -3.43 -19.90
C THR A 288 -11.09 -3.10 -20.31
N GLY A 289 -11.80 -2.26 -19.58
CA GLY A 289 -13.18 -1.91 -19.87
C GLY A 289 -13.65 -0.64 -19.18
N PRO A 290 -14.90 -0.24 -19.38
CA PRO A 290 -15.52 0.88 -18.69
C PRO A 290 -15.69 0.58 -17.21
N GLN A 291 -15.87 1.64 -16.41
CA GLN A 291 -16.25 1.48 -15.01
C GLN A 291 -17.64 0.85 -14.88
N PHE A 292 -17.83 0.08 -13.81
CA PHE A 292 -19.09 -0.58 -13.49
C PHE A 292 -19.39 -0.46 -11.98
N SER A 293 -20.63 -0.76 -11.60
CA SER A 293 -21.04 -0.81 -10.19
C SER A 293 -20.82 -2.22 -9.66
N HIS A 294 -19.88 -2.37 -8.72
CA HIS A 294 -19.65 -3.64 -8.02
C HIS A 294 -20.60 -3.78 -6.83
N CYS A 295 -21.18 -4.97 -6.63
CA CYS A 295 -22.19 -5.20 -5.58
C CYS A 295 -21.66 -5.01 -4.15
N GLU A 296 -20.36 -5.14 -3.92
CA GLU A 296 -19.73 -4.96 -2.60
C GLU A 296 -18.97 -3.64 -2.46
N GLY A 297 -18.43 -3.09 -3.53
CA GLY A 297 -17.43 -2.02 -3.48
C GLY A 297 -17.80 -0.71 -4.19
N GLY A 298 -19.03 -0.59 -4.70
CA GLY A 298 -19.45 0.59 -5.46
C GLY A 298 -18.77 0.64 -6.84
N VAL A 299 -18.30 1.84 -7.24
CA VAL A 299 -17.68 2.01 -8.58
C VAL A 299 -16.34 1.31 -8.65
N SER A 300 -16.19 0.41 -9.63
CA SER A 300 -14.96 -0.33 -9.92
C SER A 300 -14.54 -0.20 -11.38
N LEU A 301 -13.25 -0.36 -11.63
CA LEU A 301 -12.61 -0.36 -12.94
C LEU A 301 -11.96 -1.72 -13.18
N PRO A 302 -12.29 -2.41 -14.28
CA PRO A 302 -11.65 -3.67 -14.62
C PRO A 302 -10.23 -3.43 -15.14
N MET A 303 -9.30 -4.25 -14.69
CA MET A 303 -7.89 -4.15 -15.05
C MET A 303 -7.27 -5.53 -15.28
N MET A 304 -6.21 -5.59 -16.08
CA MET A 304 -5.48 -6.79 -16.40
C MET A 304 -3.96 -6.61 -16.21
N LEU A 305 -3.31 -7.62 -15.70
CA LEU A 305 -1.87 -7.78 -15.64
C LEU A 305 -1.43 -8.88 -16.58
N ASP A 306 -0.56 -8.52 -17.52
CA ASP A 306 0.12 -9.47 -18.42
C ASP A 306 1.25 -10.17 -17.64
N LEU A 307 1.03 -11.42 -17.26
CA LEU A 307 1.98 -12.21 -16.47
C LEU A 307 3.20 -12.65 -17.30
N VAL A 308 3.09 -12.73 -18.61
CA VAL A 308 4.24 -13.04 -19.47
C VAL A 308 5.28 -11.93 -19.39
N LYS A 309 4.83 -10.66 -19.35
CA LYS A 309 5.72 -9.49 -19.27
C LYS A 309 6.15 -9.12 -17.86
N ARG A 310 5.30 -9.37 -16.86
CA ARG A 310 5.47 -8.86 -15.50
C ARG A 310 5.60 -9.93 -14.43
N GLY A 311 5.25 -11.18 -14.75
CA GLY A 311 5.18 -12.26 -13.76
C GLY A 311 6.51 -12.60 -13.13
N GLU A 312 7.61 -12.55 -13.87
CA GLU A 312 8.96 -12.81 -13.30
C GLU A 312 9.33 -11.78 -12.24
N VAL A 313 9.02 -10.50 -12.45
CA VAL A 313 9.30 -9.42 -11.50
C VAL A 313 8.45 -9.56 -10.23
N LEU A 314 7.15 -9.87 -10.39
CA LEU A 314 6.21 -9.95 -9.27
C LEU A 314 6.26 -11.30 -8.54
N GLY A 315 6.62 -12.37 -9.25
CA GLY A 315 6.73 -13.73 -8.71
C GLY A 315 8.02 -13.99 -7.92
N ASN A 316 9.02 -13.14 -8.03
CA ASN A 316 10.34 -13.37 -7.46
C ASN A 316 10.45 -12.79 -6.04
N GLU A 317 10.64 -13.63 -5.02
CA GLU A 317 10.81 -13.18 -3.62
C GLU A 317 12.09 -12.34 -3.40
N GLY A 318 13.10 -12.50 -4.27
CA GLY A 318 14.31 -11.68 -4.28
C GLY A 318 14.06 -10.23 -4.76
N GLY A 319 12.95 -10.00 -5.45
CA GLY A 319 12.51 -8.69 -5.92
C GLY A 319 11.88 -7.77 -4.86
N THR A 320 12.05 -8.07 -3.56
CA THR A 320 11.50 -7.24 -2.46
C THR A 320 11.95 -5.79 -2.59
N ARG A 321 13.15 -5.55 -3.11
CA ARG A 321 13.69 -4.21 -3.36
C ARG A 321 12.98 -3.52 -4.53
N ASP A 322 12.76 -4.24 -5.61
CA ASP A 322 12.08 -3.72 -6.82
C ASP A 322 10.59 -3.51 -6.56
N TYR A 323 9.98 -4.36 -5.74
CA TYR A 323 8.58 -4.21 -5.33
C TYR A 323 8.37 -3.05 -4.36
N LEU A 324 9.24 -2.88 -3.35
CA LEU A 324 9.17 -1.70 -2.46
C LEU A 324 9.35 -0.41 -3.27
N SER A 325 10.25 -0.40 -4.23
CA SER A 325 10.39 0.69 -5.20
C SER A 325 9.10 0.93 -6.00
N LEU A 326 8.45 -0.14 -6.47
CA LEU A 326 7.17 -0.08 -7.17
C LEU A 326 6.03 0.43 -6.26
N VAL A 327 5.94 -0.04 -5.02
CA VAL A 327 4.93 0.40 -4.05
C VAL A 327 5.14 1.87 -3.68
N VAL A 328 6.36 2.28 -3.40
CA VAL A 328 6.68 3.69 -3.11
C VAL A 328 6.37 4.58 -4.32
N ARG A 329 6.72 4.16 -5.54
CA ARG A 329 6.37 4.87 -6.78
C ARG A 329 4.86 4.94 -6.99
N ALA A 330 4.13 3.85 -6.75
CA ALA A 330 2.68 3.80 -6.87
C ALA A 330 2.00 4.75 -5.89
N GLN A 331 2.47 4.81 -4.65
CA GLN A 331 1.94 5.72 -3.64
C GLN A 331 2.29 7.19 -3.94
N ALA A 332 3.48 7.45 -4.46
CA ALA A 332 3.85 8.79 -4.95
C ALA A 332 2.94 9.22 -6.12
N ILE A 333 2.61 8.32 -7.06
CA ILE A 333 1.67 8.58 -8.16
C ILE A 333 0.27 8.85 -7.60
N THR A 334 -0.20 8.06 -6.65
CA THR A 334 -1.51 8.25 -6.00
C THR A 334 -1.58 9.62 -5.31
N LEU A 335 -0.51 10.03 -4.64
CA LEU A 335 -0.42 11.35 -4.01
C LEU A 335 -0.43 12.47 -5.06
N ILE A 336 0.33 12.33 -6.14
CA ILE A 336 0.36 13.29 -7.26
C ILE A 336 -1.02 13.44 -7.88
N ASP A 337 -1.72 12.34 -8.14
CA ASP A 337 -3.05 12.37 -8.73
C ASP A 337 -4.11 12.95 -7.77
N ARG A 338 -3.97 12.67 -6.45
CA ARG A 338 -4.80 13.31 -5.42
C ARG A 338 -4.59 14.82 -5.41
N VAL A 339 -3.34 15.28 -5.41
CA VAL A 339 -2.97 16.70 -5.46
C VAL A 339 -3.49 17.36 -6.73
N ARG A 340 -3.38 16.71 -7.89
CA ARG A 340 -3.97 17.20 -9.15
C ARG A 340 -5.50 17.28 -9.10
N GLY A 341 -6.15 16.33 -8.45
CA GLY A 341 -7.60 16.35 -8.22
C GLY A 341 -8.04 17.55 -7.38
N TYR A 342 -7.32 17.87 -6.31
CA TYR A 342 -7.54 19.08 -5.51
C TYR A 342 -7.32 20.37 -6.32
N ALA A 343 -6.24 20.44 -7.09
CA ALA A 343 -5.92 21.60 -7.93
C ALA A 343 -6.95 21.83 -9.04
N ALA A 344 -7.62 20.78 -9.51
CA ALA A 344 -8.68 20.83 -10.52
C ALA A 344 -10.08 21.13 -9.94
N GLY A 345 -10.22 21.42 -8.64
CA GLY A 345 -11.51 21.69 -7.98
C GLY A 345 -12.42 20.48 -7.85
N GLN A 346 -11.88 19.26 -7.95
CA GLN A 346 -12.63 17.99 -7.82
C GLN A 346 -12.58 17.46 -6.39
N SER A 347 -12.71 18.33 -5.38
CA SER A 347 -12.54 17.97 -3.96
C SER A 347 -13.54 16.94 -3.43
N ASP A 348 -14.71 16.79 -4.08
CA ASP A 348 -15.81 15.99 -3.53
C ASP A 348 -15.85 14.52 -4.01
N ARG A 349 -14.91 14.08 -4.84
CA ARG A 349 -14.95 12.71 -5.39
C ARG A 349 -14.08 11.69 -4.66
N PHE A 350 -13.32 12.11 -3.64
CA PHE A 350 -12.36 11.24 -2.93
C PHE A 350 -12.57 11.18 -1.42
N THR A 351 -13.66 11.76 -0.90
CA THR A 351 -14.07 11.56 0.49
C THR A 351 -14.99 10.36 0.56
N THR A 352 -14.43 9.19 0.73
CA THR A 352 -15.13 8.05 1.33
C THR A 352 -14.17 7.35 2.27
N PRO A 353 -14.69 6.85 3.40
CA PRO A 353 -14.01 6.68 4.69
C PRO A 353 -12.92 5.63 4.68
#